data_cbd556399712fbdb90671e3c23e47732
#
_entry.id   cbd556399712fbdb90671e3c23e47732
#
_cell.length_a   1.000
_cell.length_b   1.000
_cell.length_c   1.000
_cell.angle_alpha   90.00
_cell.angle_beta   90.00
_cell.angle_gamma   90.00
#
_symmetry.space_group_name_H-M   'P 1'
#
loop_
_entity.id
_entity.type
_entity.pdbx_description
1 polymer ?
#
loop_
_entity_poly.entity_id
_entity_poly.type
_entity_poly.pdbx_seq_one_letter_code
_entity_poly.pdbx_strand_id
1 'polypeptide(L)'
;EDGFSLFISAIPYNFYAWVAAIMVLLVIFRIIPVFGPMKKAYARVAAGGSVAPEGSEKIDLYSGDNFTTQTKPKMMNLIIPILSLIFFTLIFDIDMQMGVICTLVVMFILYLGQGLMTAEEFADCVVKGLQNMIMPLLLMVLAWVFAAMSEQIGFTQFVIDTVAANVGVALLPFVVFVALAITQFVTGTNWGLYIIALPIVIPLAIQMDANVALSVAAVLSAGVLGSHCCFYSDATVLTSAACGCDNFRHAVTQMPYGILAGVIAAIMFLICGFIIG
;
A
#
# COMPACT_ATOMS: atom_id res chain seq x y z
N GLU A 1 19.17 15.48 2.38
CA GLU A 1 18.02 15.63 1.46
C GLU A 1 16.74 15.66 2.29
N ASP A 2 15.78 16.46 1.86
CA ASP A 2 14.45 16.48 2.47
C ASP A 2 13.77 15.12 2.21
N GLY A 3 13.12 14.57 3.25
CA GLY A 3 12.49 13.25 3.16
C GLY A 3 11.46 13.11 2.03
N PHE A 4 10.79 14.23 1.69
CA PHE A 4 9.86 14.26 0.56
C PHE A 4 10.60 14.15 -0.80
N SER A 5 11.71 14.85 -0.98
CA SER A 5 12.55 14.76 -2.19
C SER A 5 13.09 13.36 -2.37
N LEU A 6 13.52 12.71 -1.29
CA LEU A 6 13.96 11.32 -1.31
C LEU A 6 12.83 10.35 -1.71
N PHE A 7 11.61 10.56 -1.19
CA PHE A 7 10.45 9.77 -1.59
C PHE A 7 10.15 9.91 -3.09
N ILE A 8 10.13 11.13 -3.62
CA ILE A 8 9.92 11.38 -5.06
C ILE A 8 10.99 10.69 -5.91
N SER A 9 12.26 10.75 -5.50
CA SER A 9 13.36 10.10 -6.20
C SER A 9 13.28 8.57 -6.17
N ALA A 10 12.60 7.99 -5.17
CA ALA A 10 12.37 6.56 -5.06
C ALA A 10 11.21 6.04 -5.96
N ILE A 11 10.28 6.91 -6.38
CA ILE A 11 9.10 6.51 -7.17
C ILE A 11 9.47 5.73 -8.45
N PRO A 12 10.43 6.16 -9.29
CA PRO A 12 10.80 5.43 -10.50
C PRO A 12 11.31 4.02 -10.21
N TYR A 13 11.93 3.81 -9.07
CA TYR A 13 12.50 2.55 -8.62
C TYR A 13 11.53 1.66 -7.83
N ASN A 14 10.30 2.08 -7.60
CA ASN A 14 9.28 1.25 -6.93
C ASN A 14 8.78 0.15 -7.87
N PHE A 15 9.68 -0.79 -8.19
CA PHE A 15 9.48 -1.79 -9.24
C PHE A 15 8.26 -2.67 -9.00
N TYR A 16 8.02 -3.09 -7.76
CA TYR A 16 6.87 -3.93 -7.49
C TYR A 16 5.55 -3.23 -7.81
N ALA A 17 5.40 -1.97 -7.43
CA ALA A 17 4.19 -1.20 -7.69
C ALA A 17 3.93 -1.06 -9.20
N TRP A 18 4.97 -0.74 -9.99
CA TRP A 18 4.87 -0.63 -11.44
C TRP A 18 4.53 -1.97 -12.10
N VAL A 19 5.25 -3.04 -11.74
CA VAL A 19 5.03 -4.38 -12.30
C VAL A 19 3.63 -4.88 -11.94
N ALA A 20 3.17 -4.69 -10.71
CA ALA A 20 1.85 -5.11 -10.26
C ALA A 20 0.74 -4.35 -11.02
N ALA A 21 0.87 -3.02 -11.16
CA ALA A 21 -0.10 -2.21 -11.90
C ALA A 21 -0.17 -2.63 -13.39
N ILE A 22 0.97 -2.82 -14.04
CA ILE A 22 1.04 -3.28 -15.43
C ILE A 22 0.44 -4.69 -15.55
N MET A 23 0.74 -5.59 -14.62
CA MET A 23 0.23 -6.96 -14.62
C MET A 23 -1.30 -6.99 -14.55
N VAL A 24 -1.93 -6.15 -13.71
CA VAL A 24 -3.39 -6.04 -13.63
C VAL A 24 -3.97 -5.64 -14.99
N LEU A 25 -3.38 -4.64 -15.66
CA LEU A 25 -3.82 -4.24 -17.00
C LEU A 25 -3.67 -5.37 -18.02
N LEU A 26 -2.54 -6.07 -18.01
CA LEU A 26 -2.28 -7.18 -18.93
C LEU A 26 -3.26 -8.35 -18.74
N VAL A 27 -3.68 -8.61 -17.50
CA VAL A 27 -4.71 -9.63 -17.19
C VAL A 27 -6.10 -9.16 -17.64
N ILE A 28 -6.46 -7.89 -17.41
CA ILE A 28 -7.74 -7.31 -17.84
C ILE A 28 -7.86 -7.37 -19.36
N PHE A 29 -6.82 -6.99 -20.09
CA PHE A 29 -6.77 -7.05 -21.56
C PHE A 29 -6.58 -8.47 -22.11
N ARG A 30 -6.53 -9.50 -21.22
CA ARG A 30 -6.34 -10.92 -21.59
C ARG A 30 -5.03 -11.20 -22.36
N ILE A 31 -4.03 -10.35 -22.22
CA ILE A 31 -2.70 -10.58 -22.78
C ILE A 31 -1.99 -11.67 -21.99
N ILE A 32 -2.10 -11.64 -20.67
CA ILE A 32 -1.66 -12.72 -19.79
C ILE A 32 -2.88 -13.63 -19.51
N PRO A 33 -2.76 -14.94 -19.73
CA PRO A 33 -3.85 -15.86 -19.43
C PRO A 33 -4.09 -15.94 -17.92
N VAL A 34 -5.34 -16.11 -17.54
CA VAL A 34 -5.72 -16.35 -16.15
C VAL A 34 -5.16 -17.69 -15.68
N PHE A 35 -4.41 -17.71 -14.58
CA PHE A 35 -3.78 -18.90 -14.03
C PHE A 35 -4.05 -19.09 -12.53
N GLY A 36 -3.60 -20.22 -12.00
CA GLY A 36 -3.74 -20.57 -10.59
C GLY A 36 -5.18 -20.64 -10.10
N PRO A 37 -5.45 -20.29 -8.84
CA PRO A 37 -6.80 -20.30 -8.26
C PRO A 37 -7.80 -19.38 -8.98
N MET A 38 -7.33 -18.28 -9.57
CA MET A 38 -8.16 -17.37 -10.35
C MET A 38 -8.78 -18.08 -11.57
N LYS A 39 -8.05 -18.99 -12.24
CA LYS A 39 -8.58 -19.79 -13.35
C LYS A 39 -9.79 -20.64 -12.93
N LYS A 40 -9.75 -21.19 -11.71
CA LYS A 40 -10.88 -21.94 -11.15
C LYS A 40 -12.10 -21.06 -10.90
N ALA A 41 -11.86 -19.82 -10.41
CA ALA A 41 -12.94 -18.84 -10.20
C ALA A 41 -13.61 -18.45 -11.53
N TYR A 42 -12.83 -18.18 -12.57
CA TYR A 42 -13.35 -17.91 -13.91
C TYR A 42 -14.13 -19.09 -14.50
N ALA A 43 -13.62 -20.31 -14.33
CA ALA A 43 -14.32 -21.53 -14.80
C ALA A 43 -15.66 -21.73 -14.09
N ARG A 44 -15.74 -21.45 -12.78
CA ARG A 44 -16.99 -21.50 -12.01
C ARG A 44 -18.03 -20.53 -12.59
N VAL A 45 -17.64 -19.28 -12.85
CA VAL A 45 -18.54 -18.27 -13.42
C VAL A 45 -18.95 -18.63 -14.83
N ALA A 46 -18.03 -19.12 -15.67
CA ALA A 46 -18.32 -19.57 -17.03
C ALA A 46 -19.30 -20.76 -17.07
N ALA A 47 -19.30 -21.59 -16.03
CA ALA A 47 -20.26 -22.70 -15.87
C ALA A 47 -21.63 -22.23 -15.32
N GLY A 48 -21.88 -20.92 -15.19
CA GLY A 48 -23.14 -20.36 -14.65
C GLY A 48 -23.22 -20.30 -13.14
N GLY A 49 -22.09 -20.52 -12.43
CA GLY A 49 -22.00 -20.36 -10.98
C GLY A 49 -21.94 -18.89 -10.55
N SER A 50 -22.11 -18.66 -9.23
CA SER A 50 -22.07 -17.32 -8.65
C SER A 50 -20.75 -16.59 -8.95
N VAL A 51 -20.82 -15.28 -9.21
CA VAL A 51 -19.64 -14.40 -9.36
C VAL A 51 -18.87 -14.31 -8.02
N ALA A 52 -19.62 -14.15 -6.93
CA ALA A 52 -19.04 -14.16 -5.59
C ALA A 52 -18.65 -15.59 -5.16
N PRO A 53 -17.48 -15.82 -4.56
CA PRO A 53 -17.10 -17.12 -4.03
C PRO A 53 -17.95 -17.51 -2.81
N GLU A 54 -17.95 -18.80 -2.49
CA GLU A 54 -18.56 -19.32 -1.26
C GLU A 54 -17.97 -18.59 -0.03
N GLY A 55 -18.80 -18.24 0.93
CA GLY A 55 -18.45 -17.45 2.11
C GLY A 55 -18.68 -15.97 1.96
N SER A 56 -18.86 -15.46 0.74
CA SER A 56 -19.16 -14.04 0.48
C SER A 56 -20.56 -13.63 0.95
N GLU A 57 -21.46 -14.59 1.14
CA GLU A 57 -22.83 -14.37 1.63
C GLU A 57 -22.87 -13.81 3.06
N LYS A 58 -21.77 -14.01 3.82
CA LYS A 58 -21.61 -13.51 5.21
C LYS A 58 -21.05 -12.11 5.26
N ILE A 59 -20.65 -11.56 4.13
CA ILE A 59 -20.07 -10.22 4.04
C ILE A 59 -21.22 -9.26 3.82
N ASP A 60 -21.62 -8.62 4.90
CA ASP A 60 -22.53 -7.50 4.80
C ASP A 60 -21.78 -6.29 4.24
N LEU A 61 -21.95 -6.05 2.93
CA LEU A 61 -21.39 -4.88 2.24
C LEU A 61 -21.85 -3.54 2.86
N TYR A 62 -22.87 -3.59 3.70
CA TYR A 62 -23.51 -2.45 4.33
C TYR A 62 -23.31 -2.38 5.85
N SER A 63 -22.55 -3.31 6.46
CA SER A 63 -22.32 -3.32 7.90
C SER A 63 -21.36 -2.24 8.40
N GLY A 64 -20.86 -1.40 7.52
CA GLY A 64 -20.30 -0.12 7.88
C GLY A 64 -21.43 0.92 7.95
N ASP A 65 -21.96 1.17 9.16
CA ASP A 65 -22.93 2.23 9.47
C ASP A 65 -24.08 2.41 8.46
N ASN A 66 -25.31 2.29 8.90
CA ASN A 66 -26.55 2.43 8.15
C ASN A 66 -26.76 3.82 7.49
N PHE A 67 -25.82 4.24 6.63
CA PHE A 67 -26.07 5.39 5.76
C PHE A 67 -26.99 4.94 4.62
N THR A 68 -28.27 5.03 4.83
CA THR A 68 -29.27 4.91 3.76
C THR A 68 -29.22 6.16 2.90
N THR A 69 -28.26 6.22 1.97
CA THR A 69 -28.29 7.24 0.93
C THR A 69 -29.55 7.07 0.09
N GLN A 70 -30.46 8.04 0.15
CA GLN A 70 -31.70 8.07 -0.66
C GLN A 70 -31.37 8.27 -2.16
N THR A 71 -30.16 8.67 -2.49
CA THR A 71 -29.73 9.01 -3.86
C THR A 71 -28.72 8.00 -4.38
N LYS A 72 -28.86 7.55 -5.63
CA LYS A 72 -27.88 6.64 -6.26
C LYS A 72 -26.51 7.31 -6.35
N PRO A 73 -25.45 6.67 -5.82
CA PRO A 73 -24.11 7.23 -5.89
C PRO A 73 -23.64 7.35 -7.35
N LYS A 74 -23.02 8.48 -7.69
CA LYS A 74 -22.43 8.72 -9.01
C LYS A 74 -20.93 8.50 -8.95
N MET A 75 -20.33 8.00 -10.02
CA MET A 75 -18.87 7.82 -10.14
C MET A 75 -18.11 9.14 -9.89
N MET A 76 -18.71 10.28 -10.23
CA MET A 76 -18.16 11.62 -9.98
C MET A 76 -17.92 11.90 -8.48
N ASN A 77 -18.67 11.27 -7.59
CA ASN A 77 -18.52 11.45 -6.14
C ASN A 77 -17.22 10.81 -5.59
N LEU A 78 -16.60 9.93 -6.36
CA LEU A 78 -15.28 9.41 -6.08
C LEU A 78 -14.18 10.19 -6.81
N ILE A 79 -14.41 10.50 -8.09
CA ILE A 79 -13.40 11.12 -8.96
C ILE A 79 -13.11 12.57 -8.55
N ILE A 80 -14.13 13.37 -8.27
CA ILE A 80 -13.97 14.79 -7.92
C ILE A 80 -13.11 14.96 -6.66
N PRO A 81 -13.34 14.28 -5.54
CA PRO A 81 -12.48 14.37 -4.37
C PRO A 81 -11.03 14.02 -4.66
N ILE A 82 -10.77 12.94 -5.40
CA ILE A 82 -9.40 12.52 -5.75
C ILE A 82 -8.69 13.59 -6.58
N LEU A 83 -9.36 14.10 -7.62
CA LEU A 83 -8.81 15.17 -8.46
C LEU A 83 -8.62 16.47 -7.68
N SER A 84 -9.56 16.81 -6.79
CA SER A 84 -9.45 17.98 -5.88
C SER A 84 -8.24 17.86 -4.97
N LEU A 85 -8.00 16.68 -4.40
CA LEU A 85 -6.85 16.43 -3.52
C LEU A 85 -5.54 16.68 -4.28
N ILE A 86 -5.39 16.07 -5.46
CA ILE A 86 -4.20 16.25 -6.31
C ILE A 86 -4.04 17.73 -6.69
N PHE A 87 -5.10 18.36 -7.15
CA PHE A 87 -5.09 19.76 -7.59
C PHE A 87 -4.67 20.73 -6.48
N PHE A 88 -5.30 20.64 -5.31
CA PHE A 88 -4.96 21.53 -4.20
C PHE A 88 -3.59 21.23 -3.61
N THR A 89 -3.19 19.96 -3.51
CA THR A 89 -1.84 19.61 -3.06
C THR A 89 -0.78 20.24 -3.97
N LEU A 90 -0.99 20.23 -5.30
CA LEU A 90 -0.05 20.85 -6.24
C LEU A 90 -0.07 22.38 -6.18
N ILE A 91 -1.22 23.01 -5.98
CA ILE A 91 -1.34 24.47 -5.89
C ILE A 91 -0.64 25.03 -4.63
N PHE A 92 -0.70 24.30 -3.52
CA PHE A 92 -0.10 24.70 -2.25
C PHE A 92 1.34 24.16 -2.10
N ASP A 93 2.12 24.14 -3.18
CA ASP A 93 3.54 23.73 -3.19
C ASP A 93 3.76 22.34 -2.55
N ILE A 94 2.87 21.40 -2.89
CA ILE A 94 2.89 20.02 -2.39
C ILE A 94 2.55 19.91 -0.90
N ASP A 95 1.84 20.88 -0.36
CA ASP A 95 1.28 20.81 1.00
C ASP A 95 0.02 19.88 0.99
N MET A 96 0.24 18.63 1.39
CA MET A 96 -0.83 17.64 1.47
C MET A 96 -1.87 17.99 2.54
N GLN A 97 -1.46 18.66 3.63
CA GLN A 97 -2.38 19.06 4.70
C GLN A 97 -3.41 20.08 4.20
N MET A 98 -2.94 21.11 3.50
CA MET A 98 -3.81 22.10 2.86
C MET A 98 -4.66 21.44 1.75
N GLY A 99 -4.07 20.53 0.98
CA GLY A 99 -4.78 19.76 -0.03
C GLY A 99 -5.97 18.99 0.54
N VAL A 100 -5.78 18.29 1.66
CA VAL A 100 -6.83 17.53 2.35
C VAL A 100 -7.94 18.47 2.88
N ILE A 101 -7.57 19.58 3.55
CA ILE A 101 -8.55 20.54 4.09
C ILE A 101 -9.43 21.09 2.98
N CYS A 102 -8.83 21.56 1.88
CA CYS A 102 -9.60 22.09 0.74
C CYS A 102 -10.47 21.01 0.09
N THR A 103 -9.97 19.77 0.00
CA THR A 103 -10.75 18.66 -0.53
C THR A 103 -11.95 18.32 0.34
N LEU A 104 -11.82 18.36 1.66
CA LEU A 104 -12.95 18.17 2.59
C LEU A 104 -14.04 19.23 2.35
N VAL A 105 -13.66 20.48 2.09
CA VAL A 105 -14.62 21.55 1.76
C VAL A 105 -15.32 21.24 0.42
N VAL A 106 -14.59 20.80 -0.59
CA VAL A 106 -15.17 20.38 -1.88
C VAL A 106 -16.14 19.21 -1.69
N MET A 107 -15.75 18.19 -0.90
CA MET A 107 -16.61 17.05 -0.59
C MET A 107 -17.89 17.48 0.15
N PHE A 108 -17.75 18.37 1.13
CA PHE A 108 -18.89 18.93 1.86
C PHE A 108 -19.91 19.57 0.91
N ILE A 109 -19.44 20.51 0.06
CA ILE A 109 -20.29 21.20 -0.92
C ILE A 109 -20.91 20.21 -1.92
N LEU A 110 -20.11 19.27 -2.43
CA LEU A 110 -20.52 18.28 -3.42
C LEU A 110 -21.59 17.33 -2.89
N TYR A 111 -21.42 16.81 -1.67
CA TYR A 111 -22.32 15.78 -1.14
C TYR A 111 -23.61 16.37 -0.58
N LEU A 112 -23.53 17.51 0.09
CA LEU A 112 -24.72 18.22 0.53
C LEU A 112 -25.52 18.79 -0.65
N GLY A 113 -24.83 19.36 -1.65
CA GLY A 113 -25.47 19.89 -2.85
C GLY A 113 -26.20 18.85 -3.71
N GLN A 114 -25.75 17.59 -3.63
CA GLN A 114 -26.43 16.45 -4.27
C GLN A 114 -27.49 15.79 -3.37
N GLY A 115 -27.64 16.20 -2.12
CA GLY A 115 -28.52 15.55 -1.16
C GLY A 115 -28.13 14.12 -0.81
N LEU A 116 -26.84 13.80 -0.89
CA LEU A 116 -26.33 12.47 -0.55
C LEU A 116 -26.29 12.24 0.95
N MET A 117 -26.04 13.29 1.72
CA MET A 117 -25.99 13.28 3.17
C MET A 117 -26.27 14.67 3.73
N THR A 118 -26.63 14.72 5.00
CA THR A 118 -26.79 15.95 5.77
C THR A 118 -25.44 16.47 6.28
N ALA A 119 -25.41 17.72 6.75
CA ALA A 119 -24.20 18.28 7.36
C ALA A 119 -23.77 17.53 8.62
N GLU A 120 -24.73 17.03 9.40
CA GLU A 120 -24.50 16.23 10.60
C GLU A 120 -23.84 14.88 10.24
N GLU A 121 -24.40 14.16 9.27
CA GLU A 121 -23.84 12.91 8.76
C GLU A 121 -22.43 13.08 8.18
N PHE A 122 -22.19 14.20 7.49
CA PHE A 122 -20.84 14.51 7.00
C PHE A 122 -19.85 14.73 8.14
N ALA A 123 -20.25 15.50 9.17
CA ALA A 123 -19.41 15.72 10.35
C ALA A 123 -19.11 14.41 11.09
N ASP A 124 -20.11 13.54 11.25
CA ASP A 124 -19.92 12.21 11.84
C ASP A 124 -18.96 11.35 11.04
N CYS A 125 -19.04 11.39 9.70
CA CYS A 125 -18.08 10.68 8.85
C CYS A 125 -16.63 11.19 9.04
N VAL A 126 -16.44 12.50 9.16
CA VAL A 126 -15.13 13.09 9.43
C VAL A 126 -14.62 12.66 10.80
N VAL A 127 -15.45 12.70 11.83
CA VAL A 127 -15.08 12.26 13.20
C VAL A 127 -14.71 10.78 13.21
N LYS A 128 -15.49 9.92 12.56
CA LYS A 128 -15.18 8.48 12.43
C LYS A 128 -13.87 8.24 11.67
N GLY A 129 -13.64 8.99 10.59
CA GLY A 129 -12.37 8.96 9.85
C GLY A 129 -11.17 9.29 10.74
N LEU A 130 -11.29 10.34 11.59
CA LEU A 130 -10.27 10.69 12.57
C LEU A 130 -10.08 9.59 13.63
N GLN A 131 -11.17 9.02 14.15
CA GLN A 131 -11.12 7.92 15.10
C GLN A 131 -10.39 6.70 14.54
N ASN A 132 -10.59 6.36 13.27
CA ASN A 132 -9.90 5.28 12.58
C ASN A 132 -8.39 5.52 12.44
N MET A 133 -7.95 6.79 12.48
CA MET A 133 -6.52 7.15 12.46
C MET A 133 -5.83 7.07 13.83
N ILE A 134 -6.55 6.94 14.93
CA ILE A 134 -5.96 6.91 16.27
C ILE A 134 -4.96 5.75 16.41
N MET A 135 -5.32 4.53 15.98
CA MET A 135 -4.41 3.38 16.07
C MET A 135 -3.17 3.51 15.17
N PRO A 136 -3.26 3.88 13.89
CA PRO A 136 -2.10 4.20 13.07
C PRO A 136 -1.20 5.27 13.68
N LEU A 137 -1.76 6.36 14.22
CA LEU A 137 -1.00 7.42 14.87
C LEU A 137 -0.30 6.94 16.15
N LEU A 138 -0.99 6.15 16.98
CA LEU A 138 -0.39 5.55 18.18
C LEU A 138 0.78 4.64 17.83
N LEU A 139 0.60 3.77 16.83
CA LEU A 139 1.67 2.90 16.33
C LEU A 139 2.86 3.72 15.80
N MET A 140 2.61 4.82 15.11
CA MET A 140 3.68 5.70 14.62
C MET A 140 4.48 6.32 15.78
N VAL A 141 3.80 6.82 16.81
CA VAL A 141 4.47 7.36 18.02
C VAL A 141 5.29 6.29 18.74
N LEU A 142 4.72 5.10 18.95
CA LEU A 142 5.42 3.98 19.59
C LEU A 142 6.64 3.54 18.76
N ALA A 143 6.54 3.55 17.43
CA ALA A 143 7.64 3.19 16.56
C ALA A 143 8.76 4.25 16.57
N TRP A 144 8.46 5.54 16.72
CA TRP A 144 9.48 6.56 16.94
C TRP A 144 10.24 6.32 18.26
N VAL A 145 9.52 5.99 19.33
CA VAL A 145 10.14 5.61 20.61
C VAL A 145 11.02 4.38 20.41
N PHE A 146 10.52 3.35 19.73
CA PHE A 146 11.28 2.13 19.43
C PHE A 146 12.54 2.43 18.61
N ALA A 147 12.44 3.26 17.56
CA ALA A 147 13.58 3.66 16.75
C ALA A 147 14.64 4.40 17.57
N ALA A 148 14.22 5.35 18.41
CA ALA A 148 15.13 6.09 19.30
C ALA A 148 15.82 5.16 20.32
N MET A 149 15.09 4.21 20.90
CA MET A 149 15.66 3.23 21.82
C MET A 149 16.63 2.27 21.10
N SER A 150 16.29 1.83 19.89
CA SER A 150 17.14 0.96 19.07
C SER A 150 18.47 1.65 18.73
N GLU A 151 18.44 2.94 18.45
CA GLU A 151 19.66 3.74 18.24
C GLU A 151 20.51 3.84 19.51
N GLN A 152 19.89 4.11 20.66
CA GLN A 152 20.60 4.22 21.95
C GLN A 152 21.29 2.91 22.37
N ILE A 153 20.70 1.76 22.10
CA ILE A 153 21.30 0.45 22.41
C ILE A 153 22.30 -0.02 21.33
N GLY A 154 22.53 0.78 20.28
CA GLY A 154 23.44 0.46 19.19
C GLY A 154 22.94 -0.61 18.23
N PHE A 155 21.64 -0.95 18.24
CA PHE A 155 21.05 -1.96 17.37
C PHE A 155 21.21 -1.59 15.89
N THR A 156 20.96 -0.34 15.54
CA THR A 156 21.12 0.16 14.16
C THR A 156 22.57 -0.03 13.68
N GLN A 157 23.56 0.33 14.51
CA GLN A 157 24.97 0.16 14.18
C GLN A 157 25.35 -1.33 14.04
N PHE A 158 24.84 -2.17 14.93
CA PHE A 158 25.07 -3.62 14.83
C PHE A 158 24.52 -4.21 13.51
N VAL A 159 23.33 -3.81 13.08
CA VAL A 159 22.75 -4.24 11.80
C VAL A 159 23.60 -3.75 10.63
N ILE A 160 24.01 -2.47 10.66
CA ILE A 160 24.86 -1.88 9.64
C ILE A 160 26.17 -2.66 9.49
N ASP A 161 26.89 -2.85 10.59
CA ASP A 161 28.18 -3.55 10.58
C ASP A 161 28.04 -4.99 10.10
N THR A 162 26.98 -5.68 10.51
CA THR A 162 26.70 -7.06 10.11
C THR A 162 26.34 -7.16 8.62
N VAL A 163 25.48 -6.28 8.11
CA VAL A 163 25.06 -6.29 6.71
C VAL A 163 26.20 -5.82 5.82
N ALA A 164 26.88 -4.72 6.15
CA ALA A 164 28.01 -4.20 5.37
C ALA A 164 29.17 -5.20 5.26
N ALA A 165 29.38 -6.04 6.28
CA ALA A 165 30.42 -7.07 6.25
C ALA A 165 30.07 -8.26 5.34
N ASN A 166 28.80 -8.55 5.11
CA ASN A 166 28.34 -9.78 4.47
C ASN A 166 27.59 -9.56 3.14
N VAL A 167 27.10 -8.35 2.88
CA VAL A 167 26.31 -8.02 1.69
C VAL A 167 27.06 -6.98 0.87
N GLY A 168 27.36 -7.32 -0.38
CA GLY A 168 27.96 -6.33 -1.30
C GLY A 168 26.96 -5.22 -1.62
N VAL A 169 27.47 -4.00 -1.87
CA VAL A 169 26.67 -2.79 -2.18
C VAL A 169 25.60 -3.06 -3.23
N ALA A 170 25.99 -3.69 -4.33
CA ALA A 170 25.10 -4.03 -5.43
C ALA A 170 23.95 -4.99 -5.05
N LEU A 171 24.11 -5.78 -4.01
CA LEU A 171 23.08 -6.73 -3.55
C LEU A 171 22.14 -6.12 -2.51
N LEU A 172 22.48 -4.99 -1.92
CA LEU A 172 21.73 -4.38 -0.83
C LEU A 172 20.25 -4.18 -1.17
N PRO A 173 19.84 -3.53 -2.29
CA PRO A 173 18.42 -3.31 -2.59
C PRO A 173 17.65 -4.62 -2.76
N PHE A 174 18.27 -5.63 -3.37
CA PHE A 174 17.65 -6.95 -3.53
C PHE A 174 17.43 -7.65 -2.18
N VAL A 175 18.46 -7.68 -1.32
CA VAL A 175 18.35 -8.30 0.01
C VAL A 175 17.32 -7.59 0.88
N VAL A 176 17.33 -6.26 0.90
CA VAL A 176 16.33 -5.44 1.59
C VAL A 176 14.92 -5.77 1.10
N PHE A 177 14.72 -5.80 -0.22
CA PHE A 177 13.42 -6.12 -0.80
C PHE A 177 12.91 -7.49 -0.37
N VAL A 178 13.72 -8.54 -0.53
CA VAL A 178 13.29 -9.92 -0.24
C VAL A 178 13.06 -10.12 1.26
N ALA A 179 13.98 -9.69 2.11
CA ALA A 179 13.86 -9.85 3.55
C ALA A 179 12.63 -9.13 4.11
N LEU A 180 12.42 -7.88 3.69
CA LEU A 180 11.30 -7.09 4.17
C LEU A 180 9.96 -7.54 3.56
N ALA A 181 9.93 -8.08 2.34
CA ALA A 181 8.71 -8.65 1.77
C ALA A 181 8.23 -9.88 2.55
N ILE A 182 9.16 -10.74 2.99
CA ILE A 182 8.85 -11.88 3.86
C ILE A 182 8.35 -11.38 5.23
N THR A 183 9.03 -10.40 5.81
CA THR A 183 8.63 -9.79 7.09
C THR A 183 7.22 -9.20 6.99
N GLN A 184 6.94 -8.46 5.93
CA GLN A 184 5.63 -7.85 5.70
C GLN A 184 4.53 -8.88 5.47
N PHE A 185 4.81 -9.95 4.75
CA PHE A 185 3.87 -11.06 4.60
C PHE A 185 3.45 -11.64 5.95
N VAL A 186 4.39 -11.74 6.89
CA VAL A 186 4.13 -12.27 8.25
C VAL A 186 3.48 -11.25 9.16
N THR A 187 3.80 -9.96 9.04
CA THR A 187 3.28 -8.91 9.94
C THR A 187 1.96 -8.29 9.46
N GLY A 188 1.74 -8.23 8.16
CA GLY A 188 0.52 -7.71 7.53
C GLY A 188 0.32 -6.19 7.62
N THR A 189 1.23 -5.43 8.26
CA THR A 189 1.08 -3.99 8.48
C THR A 189 2.17 -3.18 7.78
N ASN A 190 1.80 -2.42 6.76
CA ASN A 190 2.73 -1.58 6.00
C ASN A 190 3.37 -0.47 6.84
N TRP A 191 2.57 0.19 7.66
CA TRP A 191 3.05 1.30 8.48
C TRP A 191 4.14 0.87 9.46
N GLY A 192 3.93 -0.25 10.14
CA GLY A 192 4.94 -0.80 11.06
C GLY A 192 6.25 -1.13 10.36
N LEU A 193 6.18 -1.71 9.14
CA LEU A 193 7.37 -2.01 8.37
C LEU A 193 8.15 -0.76 8.00
N TYR A 194 7.49 0.25 7.41
CA TYR A 194 8.17 1.47 6.92
C TYR A 194 8.82 2.24 8.06
N ILE A 195 8.12 2.38 9.19
CA ILE A 195 8.60 3.16 10.34
C ILE A 195 9.82 2.49 10.96
N ILE A 196 9.91 1.17 10.97
CA ILE A 196 11.05 0.43 11.51
C ILE A 196 12.18 0.32 10.49
N ALA A 197 11.86 0.00 9.23
CA ALA A 197 12.87 -0.32 8.23
C ALA A 197 13.60 0.92 7.68
N LEU A 198 12.89 2.02 7.43
CA LEU A 198 13.52 3.20 6.82
C LEU A 198 14.63 3.83 7.69
N PRO A 199 14.47 3.99 9.03
CA PRO A 199 15.54 4.47 9.89
C PRO A 199 16.78 3.58 9.93
N ILE A 200 16.66 2.32 9.54
CA ILE A 200 17.79 1.37 9.46
C ILE A 200 18.39 1.36 8.05
N VAL A 201 17.53 1.26 7.03
CA VAL A 201 17.99 1.09 5.64
C VAL A 201 18.62 2.36 5.07
N ILE A 202 18.12 3.54 5.43
CA ILE A 202 18.69 4.81 4.92
C ILE A 202 20.13 5.00 5.42
N PRO A 203 20.45 4.95 6.73
CA PRO A 203 21.83 5.04 7.21
C PRO A 203 22.71 3.91 6.66
N LEU A 204 22.18 2.69 6.56
CA LEU A 204 22.90 1.56 5.98
C LEU A 204 23.32 1.84 4.52
N ALA A 205 22.39 2.32 3.69
CA ALA A 205 22.69 2.66 2.30
C ALA A 205 23.73 3.77 2.18
N ILE A 206 23.63 4.81 3.02
CA ILE A 206 24.61 5.91 3.06
C ILE A 206 25.99 5.39 3.48
N GLN A 207 26.08 4.56 4.51
CA GLN A 207 27.36 4.05 5.01
C GLN A 207 28.04 3.07 4.04
N MET A 208 27.23 2.33 3.26
CA MET A 208 27.75 1.41 2.23
C MET A 208 28.04 2.13 0.90
N ASP A 209 27.81 3.43 0.79
CA ASP A 209 27.87 4.20 -0.47
C ASP A 209 26.96 3.62 -1.56
N ALA A 210 25.81 3.09 -1.13
CA ALA A 210 24.78 2.53 -2.00
C ALA A 210 23.78 3.61 -2.44
N ASN A 211 23.05 3.35 -3.53
CA ASN A 211 22.00 4.25 -3.98
C ASN A 211 20.83 4.27 -2.99
N VAL A 212 20.69 5.39 -2.26
CA VAL A 212 19.68 5.57 -1.20
C VAL A 212 18.26 5.50 -1.76
N ALA A 213 18.00 6.14 -2.91
CA ALA A 213 16.67 6.14 -3.53
C ALA A 213 16.24 4.72 -3.95
N LEU A 214 17.16 3.92 -4.50
CA LEU A 214 16.92 2.53 -4.86
C LEU A 214 16.66 1.67 -3.61
N SER A 215 17.40 1.90 -2.53
CA SER A 215 17.24 1.18 -1.26
C SER A 215 15.91 1.51 -0.58
N VAL A 216 15.51 2.78 -0.58
CA VAL A 216 14.18 3.23 -0.10
C VAL A 216 13.06 2.62 -0.94
N ALA A 217 13.20 2.62 -2.26
CA ALA A 217 12.24 1.98 -3.15
C ALA A 217 12.10 0.48 -2.91
N ALA A 218 13.19 -0.21 -2.52
CA ALA A 218 13.16 -1.61 -2.13
C ALA A 218 12.30 -1.84 -0.88
N VAL A 219 12.41 -0.96 0.15
CA VAL A 219 11.56 -0.99 1.35
C VAL A 219 10.09 -0.78 0.98
N LEU A 220 9.79 0.24 0.18
CA LEU A 220 8.41 0.55 -0.23
C LEU A 220 7.80 -0.58 -1.06
N SER A 221 8.55 -1.10 -2.02
CA SER A 221 8.14 -2.24 -2.85
C SER A 221 7.89 -3.50 -2.02
N ALA A 222 8.73 -3.78 -1.03
CA ALA A 222 8.60 -4.93 -0.14
C ALA A 222 7.32 -4.87 0.68
N GLY A 223 6.98 -3.68 1.23
CA GLY A 223 5.75 -3.46 1.96
C GLY A 223 4.52 -3.75 1.11
N VAL A 224 4.48 -3.24 -0.12
CA VAL A 224 3.35 -3.46 -1.02
C VAL A 224 3.22 -4.93 -1.43
N LEU A 225 4.33 -5.62 -1.78
CA LEU A 225 4.33 -7.05 -2.10
C LEU A 225 3.80 -7.90 -0.95
N GLY A 226 4.36 -7.70 0.25
CA GLY A 226 3.98 -8.47 1.42
C GLY A 226 2.51 -8.25 1.78
N SER A 227 2.02 -7.01 1.71
CA SER A 227 0.62 -6.67 1.92
C SER A 227 -0.32 -7.32 0.90
N HIS A 228 0.04 -7.35 -0.38
CA HIS A 228 -0.76 -8.00 -1.42
C HIS A 228 -0.81 -9.53 -1.30
N CYS A 229 0.19 -10.15 -0.69
CA CYS A 229 0.23 -11.59 -0.47
C CYS A 229 -0.34 -12.00 0.90
N CYS A 230 -0.42 -11.08 1.87
CA CYS A 230 -0.89 -11.36 3.22
C CYS A 230 -2.42 -11.45 3.29
N PHE A 231 -2.92 -12.46 4.02
CA PHE A 231 -4.36 -12.72 4.17
C PHE A 231 -5.08 -11.73 5.08
N TYR A 232 -4.36 -11.09 5.97
CA TYR A 232 -4.90 -10.19 7.00
C TYR A 232 -4.33 -8.77 6.93
N SER A 233 -3.70 -8.42 5.82
CA SER A 233 -3.29 -7.03 5.60
C SER A 233 -4.52 -6.14 5.42
N ASP A 234 -4.38 -4.89 5.84
CA ASP A 234 -5.41 -3.87 5.69
C ASP A 234 -5.84 -3.70 4.22
N ALA A 235 -4.89 -3.69 3.29
CA ALA A 235 -5.18 -3.59 1.86
C ALA A 235 -6.02 -4.78 1.34
N THR A 236 -5.68 -6.01 1.72
CA THR A 236 -6.42 -7.22 1.31
C THR A 236 -7.81 -7.25 1.92
N VAL A 237 -7.94 -6.91 3.22
CA VAL A 237 -9.22 -6.87 3.92
C VAL A 237 -10.14 -5.80 3.33
N LEU A 238 -9.65 -4.58 3.15
CA LEU A 238 -10.44 -3.48 2.57
C LEU A 238 -10.88 -3.77 1.14
N THR A 239 -9.98 -4.32 0.31
CA THR A 239 -10.30 -4.64 -1.09
C THR A 239 -11.34 -5.77 -1.17
N SER A 240 -11.19 -6.82 -0.38
CA SER A 240 -12.15 -7.93 -0.35
C SER A 240 -13.53 -7.48 0.12
N ALA A 241 -13.58 -6.65 1.17
CA ALA A 241 -14.81 -6.06 1.68
C ALA A 241 -15.49 -5.16 0.63
N ALA A 242 -14.73 -4.27 -0.01
CA ALA A 242 -15.25 -3.38 -1.05
C ALA A 242 -15.79 -4.13 -2.28
N CYS A 243 -15.21 -5.30 -2.59
CA CYS A 243 -15.66 -6.17 -3.69
C CYS A 243 -16.74 -7.17 -3.28
N GLY A 244 -17.15 -7.22 -2.00
CA GLY A 244 -18.10 -8.21 -1.50
C GLY A 244 -17.59 -9.65 -1.68
N CYS A 245 -16.30 -9.85 -1.50
CA CYS A 245 -15.63 -11.13 -1.73
C CYS A 245 -15.04 -11.65 -0.41
N ASP A 246 -15.17 -12.95 -0.15
CA ASP A 246 -14.50 -13.57 1.00
C ASP A 246 -12.99 -13.25 0.98
N ASN A 247 -12.49 -12.74 2.10
CA ASN A 247 -11.12 -12.24 2.24
C ASN A 247 -10.07 -13.30 1.93
N PHE A 248 -10.24 -14.53 2.43
CA PHE A 248 -9.31 -15.62 2.18
C PHE A 248 -9.31 -16.03 0.70
N ARG A 249 -10.50 -16.11 0.09
CA ARG A 249 -10.64 -16.42 -1.33
C ARG A 249 -10.02 -15.34 -2.22
N HIS A 250 -10.22 -14.07 -1.85
CA HIS A 250 -9.57 -12.95 -2.53
C HIS A 250 -8.05 -13.09 -2.47
N ALA A 251 -7.47 -13.23 -1.26
CA ALA A 251 -6.04 -13.36 -1.07
C ALA A 251 -5.43 -14.54 -1.85
N VAL A 252 -6.04 -15.72 -1.77
CA VAL A 252 -5.58 -16.93 -2.50
C VAL A 252 -5.59 -16.74 -4.02
N THR A 253 -6.57 -16.01 -4.56
CA THR A 253 -6.63 -15.75 -6.01
C THR A 253 -5.64 -14.67 -6.47
N GLN A 254 -5.31 -13.72 -5.61
CA GLN A 254 -4.35 -12.63 -5.87
C GLN A 254 -2.89 -13.06 -5.73
N MET A 255 -2.59 -13.90 -4.73
CA MET A 255 -1.23 -14.29 -4.32
C MET A 255 -0.32 -14.75 -5.49
N PRO A 256 -0.75 -15.62 -6.42
CA PRO A 256 0.13 -16.05 -7.52
C PRO A 256 0.59 -14.90 -8.42
N TYR A 257 -0.25 -13.89 -8.62
CA TYR A 257 0.09 -12.69 -9.39
C TYR A 257 1.02 -11.79 -8.60
N GLY A 258 0.76 -11.62 -7.29
CA GLY A 258 1.64 -10.88 -6.39
C GLY A 258 3.04 -11.50 -6.33
N ILE A 259 3.15 -12.82 -6.19
CA ILE A 259 4.44 -13.52 -6.18
C ILE A 259 5.15 -13.36 -7.52
N LEU A 260 4.46 -13.52 -8.65
CA LEU A 260 5.06 -13.35 -9.97
C LEU A 260 5.60 -11.93 -10.16
N ALA A 261 4.81 -10.91 -9.79
CA ALA A 261 5.25 -9.52 -9.83
C ALA A 261 6.44 -9.28 -8.88
N GLY A 262 6.44 -9.92 -7.69
CA GLY A 262 7.52 -9.87 -6.73
C GLY A 262 8.82 -10.45 -7.24
N VAL A 263 8.77 -11.60 -7.94
CA VAL A 263 9.96 -12.20 -8.57
C VAL A 263 10.53 -11.28 -9.65
N ILE A 264 9.68 -10.70 -10.48
CA ILE A 264 10.13 -9.73 -11.50
C ILE A 264 10.77 -8.51 -10.84
N ALA A 265 10.14 -7.94 -9.81
CA ALA A 265 10.68 -6.81 -9.06
C ALA A 265 12.03 -7.16 -8.39
N ALA A 266 12.16 -8.36 -7.81
CA ALA A 266 13.41 -8.84 -7.22
C ALA A 266 14.55 -8.88 -8.25
N ILE A 267 14.28 -9.40 -9.45
CA ILE A 267 15.25 -9.40 -10.55
C ILE A 267 15.61 -7.97 -10.96
N MET A 268 14.63 -7.05 -11.02
CA MET A 268 14.89 -5.64 -11.34
C MET A 268 15.77 -4.97 -10.27
N PHE A 269 15.51 -5.21 -8.97
CA PHE A 269 16.37 -4.70 -7.89
C PHE A 269 17.77 -5.28 -7.98
N LEU A 270 17.92 -6.56 -8.31
CA LEU A 270 19.20 -7.18 -8.51
C LEU A 270 19.98 -6.54 -9.66
N ILE A 271 19.35 -6.38 -10.83
CA ILE A 271 19.96 -5.77 -12.01
C ILE A 271 20.33 -4.30 -11.74
N CYS A 272 19.39 -3.52 -11.20
CA CYS A 272 19.64 -2.11 -10.91
C CYS A 272 20.70 -1.92 -9.82
N GLY A 273 20.77 -2.81 -8.83
CA GLY A 273 21.82 -2.80 -7.84
C GLY A 273 23.23 -2.97 -8.42
N PHE A 274 23.39 -3.76 -9.49
CA PHE A 274 24.67 -3.88 -10.20
C PHE A 274 24.98 -2.73 -11.16
N ILE A 275 23.99 -1.97 -11.62
CA ILE A 275 24.17 -0.88 -12.58
C ILE A 275 24.38 0.46 -11.89
N ILE A 276 23.61 0.73 -10.83
CA ILE A 276 23.52 2.04 -10.17
C ILE A 276 23.59 1.96 -8.63
N GLY A 277 23.82 0.76 -8.11
CA GLY A 277 23.93 0.50 -6.67
C GLY A 277 25.26 0.89 -6.09
#